data_0b736dea64edef63740eebdec394f80a
#
_entry.id   0b736dea64edef63740eebdec394f80a
#
_cell.length_a   1.000
_cell.length_b   1.000
_cell.length_c   1.000
_cell.angle_alpha   90.00
_cell.angle_beta   90.00
_cell.angle_gamma   90.00
#
_symmetry.space_group_name_H-M   'P 1'
#
loop_
_entity.id
_entity.type
_entity.pdbx_description
1 polymer ?
#
loop_
_entity_poly.entity_id
_entity_poly.type
_entity_poly.pdbx_seq_one_letter_code
_entity_poly.pdbx_strand_id
1 'polypeptide(L)'
;MRYEWDARKNRQNQRKHAGISFELAALVFEDERRLIGIDRVDETGEQRWHAIGAVSIEPGIGAVLLVVHAYREGWHGEEIIRIISARRADNHEYRRYQEQSVD
;
A
#
# COMPACT_ATOMS: atom_id res chain seq x y z
N MET A 1 -0.16 -9.53 -12.18
CA MET A 1 0.46 -8.49 -11.33
C MET A 1 1.36 -9.15 -10.31
N ARG A 2 2.54 -8.61 -10.11
CA ARG A 2 3.53 -9.16 -9.20
C ARG A 2 3.94 -8.09 -8.19
N TYR A 3 4.22 -8.50 -6.95
CA TYR A 3 4.70 -7.61 -5.90
C TYR A 3 6.17 -7.89 -5.60
N GLU A 4 6.92 -6.84 -5.27
CA GLU A 4 8.28 -6.99 -4.79
C GLU A 4 8.54 -5.99 -3.67
N TRP A 5 9.53 -6.29 -2.85
CA TRP A 5 9.98 -5.40 -1.79
C TRP A 5 11.34 -5.84 -1.26
N ASP A 6 11.96 -4.94 -0.53
CA ASP A 6 13.20 -5.22 0.19
C ASP A 6 12.86 -5.86 1.52
N ALA A 7 13.42 -7.05 1.79
CA ALA A 7 13.11 -7.80 3.01
C ALA A 7 13.51 -7.05 4.29
N ARG A 8 14.60 -6.30 4.24
CA ARG A 8 15.05 -5.50 5.38
C ARG A 8 14.08 -4.37 5.69
N LYS A 9 13.60 -3.69 4.64
CA LYS A 9 12.59 -2.65 4.81
C LYS A 9 11.28 -3.21 5.33
N ASN A 10 10.90 -4.41 4.91
CA ASN A 10 9.72 -5.08 5.42
C ASN A 10 9.83 -5.29 6.94
N ARG A 11 10.97 -5.78 7.40
CA ARG A 11 11.19 -5.98 8.85
C ARG A 11 11.18 -4.65 9.61
N GLN A 12 11.82 -3.63 9.06
CA GLN A 12 11.84 -2.30 9.68
C GLN A 12 10.43 -1.71 9.76
N ASN A 13 9.64 -1.89 8.70
CA ASN A 13 8.28 -1.39 8.66
C ASN A 13 7.42 -2.01 9.77
N GLN A 14 7.56 -3.31 9.99
CA GLN A 14 6.81 -4.00 11.03
C GLN A 14 7.15 -3.46 12.43
N ARG A 15 8.42 -3.17 12.69
CA ARG A 15 8.83 -2.60 13.97
C ARG A 15 8.32 -1.17 14.15
N LYS A 16 8.29 -0.40 13.08
CA LYS A 16 7.90 1.01 13.11
C LYS A 16 6.39 1.20 13.13
N HIS A 17 5.65 0.29 12.53
CA HIS A 17 4.22 0.44 12.28
C HIS A 17 3.42 -0.76 12.81
N ALA A 18 3.63 -1.11 14.08
CA ALA A 18 2.80 -2.04 14.83
C ALA A 18 2.55 -3.39 14.13
N GLY A 19 3.59 -3.94 13.51
CA GLY A 19 3.50 -5.26 12.88
C GLY A 19 2.93 -5.27 11.47
N ILE A 20 2.70 -4.12 10.86
CA ILE A 20 2.21 -4.07 9.48
C ILE A 20 3.31 -4.57 8.54
N SER A 21 3.09 -5.74 7.95
CA SER A 21 4.03 -6.34 6.99
C SER A 21 3.71 -5.91 5.57
N PHE A 22 4.68 -6.06 4.68
CA PHE A 22 4.45 -5.79 3.25
C PHE A 22 3.58 -6.87 2.61
N GLU A 23 3.61 -8.10 3.15
CA GLU A 23 2.67 -9.15 2.74
C GLU A 23 1.22 -8.71 2.98
N LEU A 24 0.95 -8.15 4.17
CA LEU A 24 -0.36 -7.61 4.47
C LEU A 24 -0.69 -6.41 3.59
N ALA A 25 0.28 -5.52 3.39
CA ALA A 25 0.11 -4.32 2.57
C ALA A 25 -0.27 -4.65 1.12
N ALA A 26 0.27 -5.74 0.57
CA ALA A 26 -0.06 -6.16 -0.80
C ALA A 26 -1.56 -6.43 -0.98
N LEU A 27 -2.25 -6.84 0.09
CA LEU A 27 -3.68 -7.11 0.04
C LEU A 27 -4.52 -5.85 -0.19
N VAL A 28 -3.98 -4.67 0.05
CA VAL A 28 -4.66 -3.41 -0.26
C VAL A 28 -5.06 -3.36 -1.74
N PHE A 29 -4.20 -3.90 -2.61
CA PHE A 29 -4.45 -3.88 -4.05
C PHE A 29 -5.54 -4.87 -4.49
N GLU A 30 -6.00 -5.73 -3.59
CA GLU A 30 -7.15 -6.61 -3.81
C GLU A 30 -8.48 -5.92 -3.45
N ASP A 31 -8.42 -4.82 -2.73
CA ASP A 31 -9.63 -4.07 -2.36
C ASP A 31 -10.14 -3.30 -3.58
N GLU A 32 -11.33 -3.63 -4.05
CA GLU A 32 -11.94 -2.96 -5.20
C GLU A 32 -12.20 -1.48 -4.96
N ARG A 33 -12.29 -1.07 -3.70
CA ARG A 33 -12.54 0.31 -3.31
C ARG A 33 -11.27 1.08 -2.98
N ARG A 34 -10.11 0.52 -3.24
CA ARG A 34 -8.85 1.21 -2.97
C ARG A 34 -8.77 2.54 -3.70
N LEU A 35 -8.18 3.52 -3.03
CA LEU A 35 -7.88 4.82 -3.61
C LEU A 35 -6.40 4.86 -3.97
N ILE A 36 -6.09 5.18 -5.22
CA ILE A 36 -4.70 5.33 -5.69
C ILE A 36 -4.47 6.79 -6.01
N GLY A 37 -3.38 7.35 -5.52
CA GLY A 37 -3.01 8.73 -5.79
C GLY A 37 -1.51 8.90 -5.92
N ILE A 38 -1.11 10.04 -6.48
CA ILE A 38 0.30 10.40 -6.59
C ILE A 38 0.78 10.82 -5.21
N ASP A 39 1.93 10.26 -4.78
CA ASP A 39 2.53 10.63 -3.50
C ASP A 39 3.59 11.72 -3.72
N ARG A 40 4.75 11.34 -4.24
CA ARG A 40 5.84 12.27 -4.47
C ARG A 40 6.84 11.67 -5.46
N VAL A 41 7.71 12.53 -5.98
CA VAL A 41 8.90 12.08 -6.72
C VAL A 41 10.04 12.00 -5.69
N ASP A 42 10.73 10.87 -5.63
CA ASP A 42 11.82 10.71 -4.69
C ASP A 42 13.12 11.36 -5.20
N GLU A 43 14.19 11.26 -4.41
CA GLU A 43 15.48 11.88 -4.73
C GLU A 43 16.16 11.31 -5.96
N THR A 44 15.71 10.11 -6.42
CA THR A 44 16.24 9.51 -7.65
C THR A 44 15.42 9.89 -8.89
N GLY A 45 14.33 10.63 -8.71
CA GLY A 45 13.42 10.97 -9.80
C GLY A 45 12.30 9.96 -10.02
N GLU A 46 12.19 8.92 -9.18
CA GLU A 46 11.13 7.94 -9.33
C GLU A 46 9.83 8.45 -8.72
N GLN A 47 8.74 8.33 -9.48
CA GLN A 47 7.41 8.68 -9.00
C GLN A 47 6.95 7.63 -7.99
N ARG A 48 6.56 8.08 -6.81
CA ARG A 48 5.93 7.25 -5.79
C ARG A 48 4.45 7.53 -5.74
N TRP A 49 3.69 6.49 -5.42
CA TRP A 49 2.24 6.49 -5.34
C TRP A 49 1.82 6.03 -3.96
N HIS A 50 0.60 6.35 -3.58
CA HIS A 50 0.03 5.76 -2.39
C HIS A 50 -1.30 5.07 -2.73
N ALA A 51 -1.59 4.01 -2.01
CA ALA A 51 -2.86 3.30 -2.08
C ALA A 51 -3.46 3.27 -0.69
N ILE A 52 -4.74 3.58 -0.59
CA ILE A 52 -5.50 3.48 0.67
C ILE A 52 -6.53 2.39 0.46
N GLY A 53 -6.52 1.38 1.30
CA GLY A 53 -7.46 0.28 1.15
C GLY A 53 -7.61 -0.54 2.42
N ALA A 54 -8.66 -1.35 2.44
CA ALA A 54 -9.00 -2.18 3.58
C ALA A 54 -8.40 -3.57 3.44
N VAL A 55 -7.92 -4.11 4.55
CA VAL A 55 -7.40 -5.47 4.63
C VAL A 55 -7.99 -6.15 5.85
N SER A 56 -8.06 -7.48 5.82
CA SER A 56 -8.44 -8.28 6.99
C SER A 56 -7.17 -8.69 7.73
N ILE A 57 -7.06 -8.32 8.98
CA ILE A 57 -5.93 -8.71 9.82
C ILE A 57 -6.19 -10.07 10.45
N GLU A 58 -7.41 -10.26 10.96
CA GLU A 58 -7.90 -11.50 11.55
C GLU A 58 -9.38 -11.62 11.16
N PRO A 59 -9.98 -12.81 11.26
CA PRO A 59 -11.41 -12.95 11.00
C PRO A 59 -12.24 -11.94 11.80
N GLY A 60 -13.01 -11.11 11.10
CA GLY A 60 -13.82 -10.07 11.70
C GLY A 60 -13.09 -8.80 12.09
N ILE A 61 -11.79 -8.74 11.92
CA ILE A 61 -10.98 -7.56 12.27
C ILE A 61 -10.29 -7.03 11.02
N GLY A 62 -10.69 -5.83 10.61
CA GLY A 62 -10.11 -5.16 9.46
C GLY A 62 -9.31 -3.93 9.85
N ALA A 63 -8.54 -3.44 8.91
CA ALA A 63 -7.85 -2.16 9.04
C ALA A 63 -7.78 -1.51 7.66
N VAL A 64 -7.74 -0.19 7.67
CA VAL A 64 -7.46 0.57 6.45
C VAL A 64 -5.99 1.00 6.50
N LEU A 65 -5.26 0.68 5.46
CA LEU A 65 -3.83 0.97 5.37
C LEU A 65 -3.55 1.99 4.29
N LEU A 66 -2.46 2.74 4.48
CA LEU A 66 -1.85 3.53 3.42
C LEU A 66 -0.55 2.86 3.02
N VAL A 67 -0.41 2.55 1.73
CA VAL A 67 0.75 1.85 1.17
C VAL A 67 1.45 2.74 0.16
N VAL A 68 2.71 3.08 0.42
CA VAL A 68 3.54 3.80 -0.55
C VAL A 68 4.20 2.78 -1.47
N HIS A 69 4.10 3.00 -2.77
CA HIS A 69 4.60 2.05 -3.75
C HIS A 69 5.08 2.74 -5.03
N ALA A 70 5.77 1.98 -5.86
CA ALA A 70 6.18 2.40 -7.19
C ALA A 70 5.77 1.33 -8.20
N TYR A 71 5.64 1.71 -9.46
CA TYR A 71 5.35 0.77 -10.54
C TYR A 71 6.62 0.48 -11.33
N ARG A 72 6.81 -0.77 -11.66
CA ARG A 72 7.93 -1.23 -12.47
C ARG A 72 7.42 -2.18 -13.54
N GLU A 73 8.19 -2.30 -14.61
CA GLU A 73 7.90 -3.27 -15.66
C GLU A 73 8.92 -4.39 -15.58
N GLY A 74 8.42 -5.62 -15.58
CA GLY A 74 9.26 -6.81 -15.57
C GLY A 74 9.84 -7.12 -16.94
N TRP A 75 10.68 -8.17 -16.99
CA TRP A 75 11.39 -8.58 -18.19
C TRP A 75 10.46 -8.93 -19.37
N HIS A 76 9.26 -9.41 -19.07
CA HIS A 76 8.28 -9.81 -20.08
C HIS A 76 7.12 -8.84 -20.17
N GLY A 77 7.32 -7.60 -19.71
CA GLY A 77 6.30 -6.56 -19.77
C GLY A 77 5.24 -6.66 -18.67
N GLU A 78 5.39 -7.57 -17.70
CA GLU A 78 4.43 -7.68 -16.61
C GLU A 78 4.54 -6.48 -15.67
N GLU A 79 3.40 -6.08 -15.12
CA GLU A 79 3.37 -5.01 -14.13
C GLU A 79 3.86 -5.51 -12.77
N ILE A 80 4.76 -4.76 -12.18
CA ILE A 80 5.30 -5.03 -10.85
C ILE A 80 4.98 -3.85 -9.95
N ILE A 81 4.42 -4.14 -8.78
CA ILE A 81 4.22 -3.14 -7.73
C ILE A 81 5.31 -3.34 -6.69
N ARG A 82 6.17 -2.32 -6.55
CA ARG A 82 7.20 -2.33 -5.52
C ARG A 82 6.68 -1.62 -4.28
N ILE A 83 6.51 -2.37 -3.19
CA ILE A 83 6.05 -1.82 -1.92
C ILE A 83 7.22 -1.20 -1.18
N ILE A 84 7.03 0.03 -0.71
CA ILE A 84 8.09 0.83 -0.10
C ILE A 84 7.84 1.06 1.39
N SER A 85 6.61 1.35 1.78
CA SER A 85 6.21 1.48 3.17
C SER A 85 4.72 1.25 3.31
N ALA A 86 4.30 0.91 4.53
CA ALA A 86 2.89 0.69 4.82
C ALA A 86 2.60 1.02 6.28
N ARG A 87 1.48 1.66 6.53
CA ARG A 87 1.03 2.00 7.87
C ARG A 87 -0.49 2.04 7.92
N ARG A 88 -1.05 2.10 9.10
CA ARG A 88 -2.48 2.36 9.22
C ARG A 88 -2.78 3.74 8.68
N ALA A 89 -3.91 3.89 8.03
CA ALA A 89 -4.40 5.18 7.58
C ALA A 89 -4.65 6.08 8.79
N ASP A 90 -4.31 7.36 8.67
CA ASP A 90 -4.69 8.33 9.68
C ASP A 90 -6.18 8.68 9.55
N ASN A 91 -6.69 9.53 10.46
CA ASN A 91 -8.12 9.86 10.46
C ASN A 91 -8.59 10.50 9.18
N HIS A 92 -7.78 11.37 8.59
CA HIS A 92 -8.12 12.04 7.34
C HIS A 92 -8.17 11.04 6.17
N GLU A 93 -7.17 10.18 6.08
CA GLU A 93 -7.09 9.16 5.03
C GLU A 93 -8.22 8.13 5.17
N TYR A 94 -8.49 7.70 6.40
CA TYR A 94 -9.57 6.78 6.67
C TYR A 94 -10.93 7.38 6.27
N ARG A 95 -11.13 8.65 6.57
CA ARG A 95 -12.36 9.34 6.20
C ARG A 95 -12.51 9.44 4.69
N ARG A 96 -11.43 9.78 3.98
CA ARG A 96 -11.44 9.80 2.51
C ARG A 96 -11.84 8.44 1.93
N TYR A 97 -11.31 7.37 2.51
CA TYR A 97 -11.65 6.03 2.07
C TYR A 97 -13.14 5.73 2.29
N GLN A 98 -13.67 6.08 3.44
CA GLN A 98 -15.08 5.85 3.77
C GLN A 98 -16.03 6.70 2.93
N GLU A 99 -15.64 7.93 2.61
CA GLU A 99 -16.49 8.89 1.90
C GLU A 99 -16.45 8.73 0.39
N GLN A 100 -15.87 7.67 -0.12
CA GLN A 100 -15.91 7.41 -1.55
C GLN A 100 -17.34 7.38 -2.04
N SER A 101 -17.54 7.98 -3.21
CA SER A 101 -18.85 7.91 -3.86
C SER A 101 -19.26 6.47 -4.11
N VAL A 102 -20.49 6.15 -3.80
CA VAL A 102 -21.09 4.84 -4.06
C VAL A 102 -22.08 4.89 -5.22
N ASP A 103 -22.00 5.90 -6.01
CA ASP A 103 -22.89 6.08 -7.17
C ASP A 103 -22.69 5.02 -8.25
#